data_4e1c663506920820daeba93b5d1892ea
#
_entry.id   4e1c663506920820daeba93b5d1892ea
#
_cell.length_a   1.000
_cell.length_b   1.000
_cell.length_c   1.000
_cell.angle_alpha   90.00
_cell.angle_beta   90.00
_cell.angle_gamma   90.00
#
_symmetry.space_group_name_H-M   'P 1'
#
loop_
_entity.id
_entity.type
_entity.pdbx_description
1 polymer ?
#
loop_
_entity_poly.entity_id
_entity_poly.type
_entity_poly.pdbx_seq_one_letter_code
_entity_poly.pdbx_strand_id
1 'polypeptide(L)'
;TDEGLQATAQLKKADPDLGVLLLSAHVEVASAARVFEEHDRGLGYLLKDRVDNVDALVRDLHRVAAGELVLDPEVVQGLLGRRRNVELIAQLTDREQDVLRHMAEGRSNQRIAAAMMLAPKTVESHVAAVFTKLGLPPSADDNRRVLAVLAWLRTRAQ
;
A
#
# COMPACT_ATOMS: atom_id res chain seq x y z
N THR A 1 -1.21 14.78 -1.59
CA THR A 1 -2.54 15.36 -1.30
C THR A 1 -3.58 14.57 -2.05
N ASP A 2 -4.52 13.97 -1.36
CA ASP A 2 -5.56 13.05 -1.87
C ASP A 2 -6.57 13.74 -2.84
N GLU A 3 -6.51 15.06 -2.96
CA GLU A 3 -7.44 15.87 -3.78
C GLU A 3 -7.48 15.46 -5.25
N GLY A 4 -6.31 15.22 -5.85
CA GLY A 4 -6.22 14.80 -7.26
C GLY A 4 -6.84 13.42 -7.51
N LEU A 5 -6.66 12.48 -6.59
CA LEU A 5 -7.26 11.15 -6.68
C LEU A 5 -8.78 11.17 -6.43
N GLN A 6 -9.25 12.02 -5.49
CA GLN A 6 -10.67 12.25 -5.26
C GLN A 6 -11.33 12.90 -6.49
N ALA A 7 -10.68 13.91 -7.07
CA ALA A 7 -11.16 14.52 -8.32
C ALA A 7 -11.20 13.51 -9.47
N THR A 8 -10.19 12.64 -9.59
CA THR A 8 -10.16 11.57 -10.59
C THR A 8 -11.35 10.63 -10.43
N ALA A 9 -11.65 10.18 -9.21
CA ALA A 9 -12.79 9.30 -8.93
C ALA A 9 -14.13 9.98 -9.28
N GLN A 10 -14.28 11.28 -8.99
CA GLN A 10 -15.48 12.04 -9.35
C GLN A 10 -15.63 12.21 -10.87
N LEU A 11 -14.55 12.54 -11.57
CA LEU A 11 -14.53 12.68 -13.02
C LEU A 11 -14.90 11.37 -13.72
N LYS A 12 -14.30 10.27 -13.29
CA LYS A 12 -14.58 8.93 -13.81
C LYS A 12 -16.00 8.45 -13.53
N LYS A 13 -16.57 8.86 -12.39
CA LYS A 13 -17.97 8.58 -12.06
C LYS A 13 -18.93 9.36 -12.96
N ALA A 14 -18.59 10.59 -13.34
CA ALA A 14 -19.39 11.42 -14.22
C ALA A 14 -19.28 10.99 -15.70
N ASP A 15 -18.08 10.62 -16.13
CA ASP A 15 -17.77 10.12 -17.47
C ASP A 15 -16.74 8.98 -17.39
N PRO A 16 -17.18 7.72 -17.46
CA PRO A 16 -16.29 6.56 -17.37
C PRO A 16 -15.26 6.47 -18.51
N ASP A 17 -15.55 7.07 -19.68
CA ASP A 17 -14.68 7.03 -20.85
C ASP A 17 -13.65 8.18 -20.86
N LEU A 18 -13.81 9.18 -20.00
CA LEU A 18 -12.86 10.28 -19.88
C LEU A 18 -11.46 9.76 -19.50
N GLY A 19 -10.47 10.05 -20.34
CA GLY A 19 -9.05 9.81 -20.01
C GLY A 19 -8.57 10.81 -18.93
N VAL A 20 -8.06 10.31 -17.83
CA VAL A 20 -7.54 11.15 -16.72
C VAL A 20 -6.10 10.81 -16.44
N LEU A 21 -5.19 11.79 -16.59
CA LEU A 21 -3.78 11.67 -16.23
C LEU A 21 -3.49 12.49 -14.98
N LEU A 22 -3.18 11.82 -13.89
CA LEU A 22 -2.79 12.43 -12.62
C LEU A 22 -1.28 12.66 -12.57
N LEU A 23 -0.89 13.88 -12.21
CA LEU A 23 0.49 14.24 -11.91
C LEU A 23 0.64 14.52 -10.42
N SER A 24 1.45 13.73 -9.73
CA SER A 24 1.67 13.84 -8.28
C SER A 24 3.14 14.11 -7.95
N ALA A 25 3.38 14.84 -6.88
CA ALA A 25 4.73 15.01 -6.32
C ALA A 25 5.19 13.78 -5.53
N HIS A 26 4.26 12.95 -5.07
CA HIS A 26 4.54 11.78 -4.21
C HIS A 26 3.66 10.59 -4.59
N VAL A 27 4.15 9.38 -4.31
CA VAL A 27 3.36 8.16 -4.50
C VAL A 27 2.40 7.96 -3.33
N GLU A 28 1.11 8.09 -3.59
CA GLU A 28 0.03 7.78 -2.63
C GLU A 28 -0.61 6.43 -2.95
N VAL A 29 0.11 5.34 -2.62
CA VAL A 29 -0.21 3.97 -3.05
C VAL A 29 -1.61 3.54 -2.65
N ALA A 30 -2.06 3.87 -1.44
CA ALA A 30 -3.36 3.41 -0.94
C ALA A 30 -4.53 4.04 -1.68
N SER A 31 -4.48 5.36 -1.89
CA SER A 31 -5.51 6.10 -2.62
C SER A 31 -5.48 5.78 -4.12
N ALA A 32 -4.28 5.64 -4.69
CA ALA A 32 -4.11 5.18 -6.07
C ALA A 32 -4.71 3.79 -6.28
N ALA A 33 -4.44 2.84 -5.37
CA ALA A 33 -4.97 1.47 -5.48
C ALA A 33 -6.49 1.46 -5.60
N ARG A 34 -7.22 2.23 -4.77
CA ARG A 34 -8.70 2.30 -4.84
C ARG A 34 -9.20 2.78 -6.18
N VAL A 35 -8.59 3.85 -6.71
CA VAL A 35 -9.01 4.42 -8.02
C VAL A 35 -8.75 3.42 -9.16
N PHE A 36 -7.62 2.69 -9.12
CA PHE A 36 -7.30 1.69 -10.13
C PHE A 36 -8.09 0.37 -9.97
N GLU A 37 -8.57 0.04 -8.77
CA GLU A 37 -9.48 -1.09 -8.54
C GLU A 37 -10.90 -0.81 -9.07
N GLU A 38 -11.35 0.45 -9.03
CA GLU A 38 -12.67 0.87 -9.49
C GLU A 38 -12.73 1.16 -10.99
N HIS A 39 -11.58 1.47 -11.61
CA HIS A 39 -11.49 1.89 -13.01
C HIS A 39 -10.31 1.21 -13.70
N ASP A 40 -10.60 0.42 -14.71
CA ASP A 40 -9.65 -0.44 -15.42
C ASP A 40 -9.10 0.16 -16.73
N ARG A 41 -9.52 1.36 -17.12
CA ARG A 41 -9.10 2.01 -18.38
C ARG A 41 -9.07 3.52 -18.31
N GLY A 42 -8.28 4.12 -19.19
CA GLY A 42 -8.19 5.57 -19.36
C GLY A 42 -7.71 6.30 -18.12
N LEU A 43 -6.77 5.69 -17.40
CA LEU A 43 -6.14 6.29 -16.22
C LEU A 43 -4.63 6.34 -16.37
N GLY A 44 -4.06 7.47 -15.94
CA GLY A 44 -2.64 7.63 -15.80
C GLY A 44 -2.27 8.18 -14.42
N TYR A 45 -1.13 7.73 -13.90
CA TYR A 45 -0.51 8.28 -12.69
C TYR A 45 0.99 8.38 -12.91
N LEU A 46 1.50 9.61 -13.00
CA LEU A 46 2.92 9.91 -13.17
C LEU A 46 3.43 10.78 -12.01
N LEU A 47 4.70 10.63 -11.70
CA LEU A 47 5.39 11.51 -10.77
C LEU A 47 5.87 12.77 -11.48
N LYS A 48 5.65 13.95 -10.86
CA LYS A 48 5.99 15.26 -11.47
C LYS A 48 7.47 15.42 -11.79
N ASP A 49 8.34 14.87 -10.94
CA ASP A 49 9.80 14.91 -11.09
C ASP A 49 10.34 13.99 -12.18
N ARG A 50 9.49 13.15 -12.77
CA ARG A 50 9.81 12.26 -13.92
C ARG A 50 9.22 12.73 -15.24
N VAL A 51 8.46 13.82 -15.22
CA VAL A 51 7.90 14.44 -16.43
C VAL A 51 8.90 15.45 -17.00
N ASP A 52 10.04 14.94 -17.51
CA ASP A 52 11.14 15.78 -18.02
C ASP A 52 10.96 16.21 -19.47
N ASN A 53 10.01 15.61 -20.20
CA ASN A 53 9.85 15.78 -21.65
C ASN A 53 8.38 15.94 -22.03
N VAL A 54 8.07 17.08 -22.63
CA VAL A 54 6.71 17.42 -23.11
C VAL A 54 6.18 16.41 -24.13
N ASP A 55 7.03 15.93 -25.04
CA ASP A 55 6.61 14.95 -26.05
C ASP A 55 6.23 13.59 -25.42
N ALA A 56 6.94 13.20 -24.36
CA ALA A 56 6.58 12.00 -23.58
C ALA A 56 5.23 12.19 -22.89
N LEU A 57 5.00 13.33 -22.25
CA LEU A 57 3.72 13.64 -21.60
C LEU A 57 2.57 13.65 -22.61
N VAL A 58 2.75 14.23 -23.79
CA VAL A 58 1.74 14.26 -24.86
C VAL A 58 1.43 12.85 -25.34
N ARG A 59 2.45 11.98 -25.53
CA ARG A 59 2.21 10.56 -25.87
C ARG A 59 1.39 9.84 -24.78
N ASP A 60 1.72 10.06 -23.52
CA ASP A 60 1.01 9.43 -22.40
C ASP A 60 -0.43 9.94 -22.27
N LEU A 61 -0.67 11.24 -22.52
CA LEU A 61 -2.02 11.79 -22.62
C LEU A 61 -2.84 11.12 -23.74
N HIS A 62 -2.26 10.91 -24.92
CA HIS A 62 -2.94 10.21 -26.02
C HIS A 62 -3.25 8.77 -25.69
N ARG A 63 -2.35 8.06 -25.00
CA ARG A 63 -2.57 6.69 -24.56
C ARG A 63 -3.71 6.60 -23.54
N VAL A 64 -3.71 7.49 -22.56
CA VAL A 64 -4.80 7.57 -21.56
C VAL A 64 -6.13 7.92 -22.22
N ALA A 65 -6.15 8.87 -23.16
CA ALA A 65 -7.34 9.22 -23.94
C ALA A 65 -7.85 8.05 -24.82
N ALA A 66 -6.95 7.16 -25.26
CA ALA A 66 -7.30 5.93 -25.98
C ALA A 66 -7.79 4.80 -25.05
N GLY A 67 -7.87 5.03 -23.74
CA GLY A 67 -8.32 4.05 -22.76
C GLY A 67 -7.22 3.20 -22.15
N GLU A 68 -5.93 3.47 -22.44
CA GLU A 68 -4.83 2.74 -21.83
C GLU A 68 -4.58 3.16 -20.38
N LEU A 69 -3.91 2.27 -19.62
CA LEU A 69 -3.34 2.59 -18.31
C LEU A 69 -1.88 3.04 -18.47
N VAL A 70 -1.55 4.18 -17.89
CA VAL A 70 -0.19 4.73 -17.89
C VAL A 70 0.26 4.97 -16.46
N LEU A 71 1.19 4.14 -15.97
CA LEU A 71 1.64 4.16 -14.59
C LEU A 71 3.14 4.40 -14.49
N ASP A 72 3.53 5.27 -13.58
CA ASP A 72 4.93 5.37 -13.16
C ASP A 72 5.40 4.03 -12.54
N PRO A 73 6.63 3.56 -12.87
CA PRO A 73 7.16 2.32 -12.32
C PRO A 73 7.16 2.27 -10.79
N GLU A 74 7.36 3.40 -10.11
CA GLU A 74 7.34 3.47 -8.65
C GLU A 74 5.92 3.26 -8.09
N VAL A 75 4.91 3.79 -8.77
CA VAL A 75 3.49 3.54 -8.44
C VAL A 75 3.18 2.06 -8.61
N VAL A 76 3.62 1.43 -9.69
CA VAL A 76 3.45 -0.02 -9.94
C VAL A 76 4.08 -0.84 -8.82
N GLN A 77 5.33 -0.53 -8.43
CA GLN A 77 6.01 -1.22 -7.34
C GLN A 77 5.27 -1.05 -6.01
N GLY A 78 4.77 0.14 -5.73
CA GLY A 78 3.96 0.41 -4.53
C GLY A 78 2.67 -0.41 -4.51
N LEU A 79 1.94 -0.47 -5.63
CA LEU A 79 0.69 -1.23 -5.76
C LEU A 79 0.92 -2.74 -5.58
N LEU A 80 1.96 -3.30 -6.22
CA LEU A 80 2.33 -4.70 -6.06
C LEU A 80 2.75 -5.04 -4.63
N GLY A 81 3.54 -4.17 -3.99
CA GLY A 81 3.95 -4.32 -2.60
C GLY A 81 2.77 -4.28 -1.64
N ARG A 82 1.79 -3.38 -1.86
CA ARG A 82 0.55 -3.31 -1.06
C ARG A 82 -0.26 -4.58 -1.20
N ARG A 83 -0.51 -5.05 -2.42
CA ARG A 83 -1.25 -6.29 -2.68
C ARG A 83 -0.61 -7.49 -1.98
N ARG A 84 0.71 -7.65 -2.11
CA ARG A 84 1.45 -8.70 -1.41
C ARG A 84 1.27 -8.61 0.10
N ASN A 85 1.38 -7.43 0.70
CA ASN A 85 1.20 -7.24 2.14
C ASN A 85 -0.22 -7.62 2.59
N VAL A 86 -1.26 -7.26 1.83
CA VAL A 86 -2.66 -7.65 2.11
C VAL A 86 -2.80 -9.17 2.10
N GLU A 87 -2.26 -9.85 1.09
CA GLU A 87 -2.31 -11.31 0.97
C GLU A 87 -1.56 -12.00 2.13
N LEU A 88 -0.39 -11.50 2.53
CA LEU A 88 0.38 -12.05 3.65
C LEU A 88 -0.33 -11.83 5.00
N ILE A 89 -0.91 -10.65 5.22
CA ILE A 89 -1.64 -10.33 6.45
C ILE A 89 -2.92 -11.16 6.55
N ALA A 90 -3.58 -11.46 5.43
CA ALA A 90 -4.76 -12.33 5.41
C ALA A 90 -4.44 -13.79 5.84
N GLN A 91 -3.17 -14.22 5.81
CA GLN A 91 -2.73 -15.54 6.30
C GLN A 91 -2.52 -15.58 7.83
N LEU A 92 -2.53 -14.43 8.49
CA LEU A 92 -2.42 -14.36 9.94
C LEU A 92 -3.74 -14.79 10.59
N THR A 93 -3.64 -15.54 11.69
CA THR A 93 -4.78 -15.81 12.55
C THR A 93 -5.24 -14.52 13.26
N ASP A 94 -6.47 -14.50 13.78
CA ASP A 94 -6.99 -13.33 14.52
C ASP A 94 -6.07 -12.92 15.67
N ARG A 95 -5.49 -13.89 16.39
CA ARG A 95 -4.55 -13.62 17.49
C ARG A 95 -3.23 -13.04 17.00
N GLU A 96 -2.71 -13.47 15.88
CA GLU A 96 -1.52 -12.93 15.26
C GLU A 96 -1.77 -11.52 14.71
N GLN A 97 -2.95 -11.27 14.15
CA GLN A 97 -3.36 -9.93 13.71
C GLN A 97 -3.51 -8.97 14.90
N ASP A 98 -4.09 -9.42 16.03
CA ASP A 98 -4.17 -8.64 17.25
C ASP A 98 -2.78 -8.28 17.79
N VAL A 99 -1.86 -9.25 17.82
CA VAL A 99 -0.47 -9.00 18.21
C VAL A 99 0.19 -7.98 17.29
N LEU A 100 0.04 -8.12 15.96
CA LEU A 100 0.61 -7.21 14.99
C LEU A 100 0.02 -5.79 15.11
N ARG A 101 -1.27 -5.66 15.37
CA ARG A 101 -1.92 -4.38 15.66
C ARG A 101 -1.32 -3.71 16.89
N HIS A 102 -1.14 -4.44 17.98
CA HIS A 102 -0.49 -3.91 19.18
C HIS A 102 0.98 -3.55 18.96
N MET A 103 1.69 -4.30 18.10
CA MET A 103 3.04 -3.91 17.68
C MET A 103 3.03 -2.58 16.93
N ALA A 104 2.05 -2.36 16.05
CA ALA A 104 1.89 -1.11 15.31
C ALA A 104 1.53 0.09 16.21
N GLU A 105 0.88 -0.16 17.36
CA GLU A 105 0.65 0.83 18.42
C GLU A 105 1.93 1.13 19.26
N GLY A 106 3.07 0.52 18.93
CA GLY A 106 4.35 0.72 19.63
C GLY A 106 4.49 -0.03 20.95
N ARG A 107 3.63 -1.01 21.25
CA ARG A 107 3.66 -1.76 22.51
C ARG A 107 4.80 -2.78 22.54
N SER A 108 5.45 -2.92 23.70
CA SER A 108 6.40 -4.02 23.96
C SER A 108 5.66 -5.35 24.13
N ASN A 109 6.35 -6.49 24.00
CA ASN A 109 5.75 -7.82 24.21
C ASN A 109 5.12 -7.97 25.60
N GLN A 110 5.70 -7.36 26.65
CA GLN A 110 5.11 -7.36 27.99
C GLN A 110 3.78 -6.62 28.04
N ARG A 111 3.69 -5.45 27.38
CA ARG A 111 2.44 -4.67 27.32
C ARG A 111 1.38 -5.36 26.47
N ILE A 112 1.79 -6.07 25.39
CA ILE A 112 0.90 -6.90 24.59
C ILE A 112 0.36 -8.05 25.42
N ALA A 113 1.24 -8.75 26.15
CA ALA A 113 0.86 -9.87 27.04
C ALA A 113 -0.18 -9.43 28.08
N ALA A 114 0.06 -8.29 28.75
CA ALA A 114 -0.90 -7.74 29.70
C ALA A 114 -2.24 -7.35 29.05
N ALA A 115 -2.22 -6.69 27.87
CA ALA A 115 -3.42 -6.26 27.16
C ALA A 115 -4.26 -7.42 26.65
N MET A 116 -3.64 -8.51 26.23
CA MET A 116 -4.29 -9.70 25.70
C MET A 116 -4.56 -10.79 26.74
N MET A 117 -4.17 -10.58 28.00
CA MET A 117 -4.24 -11.55 29.10
C MET A 117 -3.52 -12.87 28.75
N LEU A 118 -2.33 -12.76 28.16
CA LEU A 118 -1.48 -13.87 27.75
C LEU A 118 -0.17 -13.89 28.53
N ALA A 119 0.49 -15.05 28.59
CA ALA A 119 1.87 -15.12 29.08
C ALA A 119 2.83 -14.44 28.08
N PRO A 120 3.90 -13.75 28.54
CA PRO A 120 4.88 -13.12 27.66
C PRO A 120 5.47 -14.10 26.61
N LYS A 121 5.72 -15.35 27.02
CA LYS A 121 6.22 -16.41 26.13
C LYS A 121 5.26 -16.74 24.98
N THR A 122 3.95 -16.70 25.26
CA THR A 122 2.93 -16.89 24.22
C THR A 122 2.95 -15.75 23.20
N VAL A 123 3.11 -14.50 23.66
CA VAL A 123 3.24 -13.35 22.76
C VAL A 123 4.51 -13.46 21.91
N GLU A 124 5.64 -13.87 22.47
CA GLU A 124 6.86 -14.13 21.70
C GLU A 124 6.65 -15.16 20.60
N SER A 125 5.90 -16.24 20.88
CA SER A 125 5.55 -17.26 19.88
C SER A 125 4.68 -16.69 18.77
N HIS A 126 3.67 -15.86 19.10
CA HIS A 126 2.84 -15.19 18.09
C HIS A 126 3.66 -14.18 17.25
N VAL A 127 4.56 -13.43 17.88
CA VAL A 127 5.47 -12.51 17.16
C VAL A 127 6.36 -13.28 16.18
N ALA A 128 6.91 -14.43 16.61
CA ALA A 128 7.72 -15.27 15.72
C ALA A 128 6.89 -15.83 14.54
N ALA A 129 5.65 -16.25 14.78
CA ALA A 129 4.74 -16.72 13.75
C ALA A 129 4.39 -15.60 12.76
N VAL A 130 4.13 -14.38 13.24
CA VAL A 130 3.92 -13.18 12.39
C VAL A 130 5.11 -12.95 11.47
N PHE A 131 6.34 -12.96 12.00
CA PHE A 131 7.54 -12.76 11.18
C PHE A 131 7.69 -13.84 10.11
N THR A 132 7.44 -15.10 10.46
CA THR A 132 7.50 -16.22 9.51
C THR A 132 6.48 -16.05 8.38
N LYS A 133 5.21 -15.78 8.72
CA LYS A 133 4.13 -15.64 7.75
C LYS A 133 4.27 -14.39 6.86
N LEU A 134 4.85 -13.32 7.40
CA LEU A 134 5.19 -12.13 6.60
C LEU A 134 6.49 -12.29 5.78
N GLY A 135 7.15 -13.44 5.83
CA GLY A 135 8.38 -13.69 5.08
C GLY A 135 9.56 -12.83 5.55
N LEU A 136 9.66 -12.58 6.86
CA LEU A 136 10.71 -11.77 7.48
C LEU A 136 11.72 -12.68 8.20
N PRO A 137 12.74 -13.22 7.50
CA PRO A 137 13.76 -14.07 8.12
C PRO A 137 14.60 -13.28 9.13
N PRO A 138 15.30 -13.94 10.05
CA PRO A 138 16.31 -13.29 10.88
C PRO A 138 17.35 -12.57 10.01
N SER A 139 17.59 -11.29 10.30
CA SER A 139 18.58 -10.46 9.61
C SER A 139 19.38 -9.71 10.65
N ALA A 140 20.68 -9.51 10.39
CA ALA A 140 21.54 -8.68 11.20
C ALA A 140 21.31 -7.17 10.93
N ASP A 141 20.90 -6.86 9.70
CA ASP A 141 20.80 -5.49 9.21
C ASP A 141 19.39 -4.90 9.34
N ASP A 142 18.37 -5.76 9.44
CA ASP A 142 16.97 -5.33 9.42
C ASP A 142 16.24 -5.59 10.75
N ASN A 143 15.49 -4.60 11.20
CA ASN A 143 14.59 -4.77 12.34
C ASN A 143 13.25 -5.37 11.86
N ARG A 144 13.08 -6.69 12.01
CA ARG A 144 11.87 -7.41 11.61
C ARG A 144 10.58 -6.84 12.21
N ARG A 145 10.65 -6.31 13.44
CA ARG A 145 9.49 -5.70 14.07
C ARG A 145 9.04 -4.44 13.33
N VAL A 146 10.01 -3.60 12.93
CA VAL A 146 9.72 -2.41 12.13
C VAL A 146 9.14 -2.81 10.78
N LEU A 147 9.74 -3.80 10.10
CA LEU A 147 9.25 -4.27 8.80
C LEU A 147 7.83 -4.82 8.87
N ALA A 148 7.50 -5.60 9.90
CA ALA A 148 6.15 -6.12 10.12
C ALA A 148 5.12 -4.99 10.35
N VAL A 149 5.48 -3.99 11.16
CA VAL A 149 4.63 -2.81 11.40
C VAL A 149 4.44 -2.00 10.11
N LEU A 150 5.50 -1.79 9.32
CA LEU A 150 5.38 -1.10 8.03
C LEU A 150 4.48 -1.86 7.04
N ALA A 151 4.59 -3.19 6.99
CA ALA A 151 3.71 -4.02 6.17
C ALA A 151 2.23 -3.84 6.59
N TRP A 152 1.94 -3.86 7.90
CA TRP A 152 0.60 -3.62 8.44
C TRP A 152 0.06 -2.22 8.11
N LEU A 153 0.85 -1.17 8.35
CA LEU A 153 0.43 0.21 8.12
C LEU A 153 0.14 0.48 6.64
N ARG A 154 0.95 -0.08 5.72
CA ARG A 154 0.75 0.06 4.27
C ARG A 154 -0.56 -0.54 3.76
N THR A 155 -1.15 -1.51 4.47
CA THR A 155 -2.45 -2.07 4.10
C THR A 155 -3.63 -1.27 4.66
N ARG A 156 -3.41 -0.45 5.68
CA ARG A 156 -4.45 0.31 6.40
C ARG A 156 -4.40 1.82 6.16
N ALA A 157 -3.41 2.33 5.46
CA ALA A 157 -3.38 3.73 5.04
C ALA A 157 -4.61 3.99 4.14
N GLN A 158 -5.55 4.73 4.70
CA GLN A 158 -6.75 5.21 4.01
C GLN A 158 -6.41 6.47 3.22
#